data_5822b395a6cca45ae4392bcc41ee5482
#
_entry.id   5822b395a6cca45ae4392bcc41ee5482
#
_cell.length_a   1.000
_cell.length_b   1.000
_cell.length_c   1.000
_cell.angle_alpha   90.00
_cell.angle_beta   90.00
_cell.angle_gamma   90.00
#
_symmetry.space_group_name_H-M   'P 1'
#
loop_
_entity.id
_entity.type
_entity.pdbx_description
1 polymer ?
#
loop_
_entity_poly.entity_id
_entity_poly.type
_entity_poly.pdbx_seq_one_letter_code
_entity_poly.pdbx_strand_id
1 'polypeptide(L)'
;MAPQTAELHAVLEEFFAAKSAYDVESTMEFFAPDMVTYNDATLGWEFGSYAALEAVFAQYMPNWAPPARSYATKILAGTDSALVYMVDTPELFGGELRILAAVDFVDGKIVRWIDYWDSSAYDTGLYNQFRTPVDDFPSDLKDAQVLTAAAPELVKAATALQEAFAAADASAAAAAMHTDVVLVDMALRTQVIGRTETTRYLERVLGRVPYGHASTLRHIVGGREGGGFEWTAGPDTDGLVGITALELDADGLITKITSVYDSRQIDPAGKRSLVEASAP
;
A
#
# COMPACT_ATOMS: atom_id res chain seq x y z
N MET A 1 -22.94 3.18 -2.72
CA MET A 1 -21.73 4.02 -2.79
C MET A 1 -22.15 5.47 -2.69
N ALA A 2 -21.48 6.31 -1.88
CA ALA A 2 -21.75 7.74 -1.84
C ALA A 2 -21.35 8.38 -3.19
N PRO A 3 -21.99 9.47 -3.67
CA PRO A 3 -21.68 10.07 -4.97
C PRO A 3 -20.21 10.42 -5.16
N GLN A 4 -19.54 11.02 -4.18
CA GLN A 4 -18.11 11.38 -4.23
C GLN A 4 -17.19 10.15 -4.29
N THR A 5 -17.53 9.06 -3.60
CA THR A 5 -16.77 7.80 -3.66
C THR A 5 -16.82 7.17 -5.06
N ALA A 6 -17.98 7.25 -5.75
CA ALA A 6 -18.12 6.80 -7.13
C ALA A 6 -17.31 7.67 -8.09
N GLU A 7 -17.19 8.97 -7.78
CA GLU A 7 -16.42 9.94 -8.56
C GLU A 7 -14.90 9.61 -8.49
N LEU A 8 -14.32 9.40 -7.29
CA LEU A 8 -12.90 9.05 -7.17
C LEU A 8 -12.57 7.69 -7.80
N HIS A 9 -13.49 6.73 -7.75
CA HIS A 9 -13.30 5.46 -8.43
C HIS A 9 -13.16 5.66 -9.94
N ALA A 10 -14.05 6.47 -10.55
CA ALA A 10 -13.99 6.79 -11.98
C ALA A 10 -12.72 7.57 -12.34
N VAL A 11 -12.32 8.55 -11.53
CA VAL A 11 -11.06 9.29 -11.70
C VAL A 11 -9.85 8.35 -11.76
N LEU A 12 -9.79 7.38 -10.85
CA LEU A 12 -8.69 6.41 -10.84
C LEU A 12 -8.73 5.45 -12.04
N GLU A 13 -9.91 5.01 -12.49
CA GLU A 13 -10.04 4.19 -13.70
C GLU A 13 -9.55 4.96 -14.95
N GLU A 14 -9.94 6.23 -15.08
CA GLU A 14 -9.49 7.11 -16.18
C GLU A 14 -7.97 7.38 -16.11
N PHE A 15 -7.41 7.59 -14.91
CA PHE A 15 -5.96 7.70 -14.71
C PHE A 15 -5.21 6.48 -15.24
N PHE A 16 -5.65 5.26 -14.88
CA PHE A 16 -5.02 4.03 -15.38
C PHE A 16 -5.19 3.84 -16.89
N ALA A 17 -6.29 4.29 -17.46
CA ALA A 17 -6.49 4.28 -18.89
C ALA A 17 -5.50 5.21 -19.61
N ALA A 18 -5.31 6.44 -19.14
CA ALA A 18 -4.33 7.40 -19.67
C ALA A 18 -2.89 6.88 -19.54
N LYS A 19 -2.52 6.39 -18.35
CA LYS A 19 -1.20 5.80 -18.10
C LYS A 19 -0.93 4.60 -19.02
N SER A 20 -1.91 3.74 -19.25
CA SER A 20 -1.81 2.58 -20.16
C SER A 20 -1.90 2.93 -21.65
N ALA A 21 -2.34 4.13 -21.98
CA ALA A 21 -2.25 4.68 -23.34
C ALA A 21 -0.88 5.35 -23.62
N TYR A 22 -0.01 5.42 -22.60
CA TYR A 22 1.31 6.05 -22.65
C TYR A 22 1.27 7.55 -22.91
N ASP A 23 0.15 8.19 -22.56
CA ASP A 23 -0.10 9.60 -22.75
C ASP A 23 0.30 10.37 -21.48
N VAL A 24 1.46 10.99 -21.52
CA VAL A 24 2.03 11.75 -20.39
C VAL A 24 1.13 12.94 -20.03
N GLU A 25 0.67 13.71 -21.01
CA GLU A 25 -0.13 14.92 -20.80
C GLU A 25 -1.45 14.53 -20.09
N SER A 26 -2.21 13.60 -20.68
CA SER A 26 -3.46 13.11 -20.08
C SER A 26 -3.25 12.46 -18.70
N THR A 27 -2.13 11.74 -18.48
CA THR A 27 -1.82 11.14 -17.17
C THR A 27 -1.56 12.22 -16.12
N MET A 28 -0.85 13.28 -16.48
CA MET A 28 -0.53 14.38 -15.58
C MET A 28 -1.73 15.24 -15.21
N GLU A 29 -2.78 15.27 -16.03
CA GLU A 29 -4.02 16.00 -15.72
C GLU A 29 -4.70 15.51 -14.44
N PHE A 30 -4.45 14.28 -13.98
CA PHE A 30 -5.00 13.75 -12.74
C PHE A 30 -4.32 14.28 -11.48
N PHE A 31 -3.12 14.84 -11.59
CA PHE A 31 -2.38 15.41 -10.46
C PHE A 31 -2.66 16.90 -10.27
N ALA A 32 -2.66 17.34 -9.01
CA ALA A 32 -2.72 18.76 -8.68
C ALA A 32 -1.40 19.45 -9.07
N PRO A 33 -1.43 20.69 -9.62
CA PRO A 33 -0.22 21.44 -9.92
C PRO A 33 0.69 21.69 -8.71
N ASP A 34 0.09 21.75 -7.52
CA ASP A 34 0.71 21.91 -6.20
C ASP A 34 0.74 20.61 -5.40
N MET A 35 0.83 19.47 -6.08
CA MET A 35 0.93 18.16 -5.45
C MET A 35 2.07 18.11 -4.42
N VAL A 36 1.85 17.33 -3.36
CA VAL A 36 2.80 17.17 -2.26
C VAL A 36 3.92 16.21 -2.64
N THR A 37 3.56 15.01 -3.11
CA THR A 37 4.56 14.00 -3.52
C THR A 37 3.95 12.82 -4.27
N TYR A 38 4.77 12.17 -5.07
CA TYR A 38 4.62 10.78 -5.53
C TYR A 38 5.87 10.00 -5.10
N ASN A 39 5.69 8.92 -4.34
CA ASN A 39 6.81 8.10 -3.88
C ASN A 39 6.60 6.62 -4.25
N ASP A 40 7.70 5.94 -4.58
CA ASP A 40 7.79 4.49 -4.47
C ASP A 40 8.59 4.15 -3.20
N ALA A 41 7.89 3.69 -2.16
CA ALA A 41 8.50 3.40 -0.87
C ALA A 41 9.46 2.20 -0.91
N THR A 42 9.33 1.32 -1.91
CA THR A 42 10.18 0.14 -2.08
C THR A 42 11.50 0.49 -2.76
N LEU A 43 11.48 1.36 -3.77
CA LEU A 43 12.68 1.82 -4.49
C LEU A 43 13.31 3.07 -3.86
N GLY A 44 12.61 3.74 -2.96
CA GLY A 44 13.04 5.00 -2.37
C GLY A 44 12.96 6.18 -3.36
N TRP A 45 12.05 6.12 -4.34
CA TRP A 45 11.82 7.26 -5.25
C TRP A 45 10.94 8.30 -4.59
N GLU A 46 11.29 9.57 -4.77
CA GLU A 46 10.50 10.71 -4.32
C GLU A 46 10.43 11.78 -5.43
N PHE A 47 9.21 12.09 -5.85
CA PHE A 47 8.92 13.16 -6.81
C PHE A 47 8.05 14.21 -6.12
N GLY A 48 8.71 15.15 -5.43
CA GLY A 48 8.09 16.15 -4.56
C GLY A 48 7.50 17.36 -5.32
N SER A 49 7.22 17.24 -6.62
CA SER A 49 6.54 18.29 -7.40
C SER A 49 5.95 17.72 -8.69
N TYR A 50 4.94 18.41 -9.22
CA TYR A 50 4.34 18.12 -10.52
C TYR A 50 5.39 18.01 -11.64
N ALA A 51 6.31 18.97 -11.74
CA ALA A 51 7.33 18.96 -12.78
C ALA A 51 8.33 17.80 -12.65
N ALA A 52 8.65 17.37 -11.42
CA ALA A 52 9.52 16.22 -11.22
C ALA A 52 8.83 14.90 -11.64
N LEU A 53 7.54 14.75 -11.34
CA LEU A 53 6.74 13.60 -11.75
C LEU A 53 6.54 13.57 -13.27
N GLU A 54 6.20 14.72 -13.89
CA GLU A 54 6.07 14.84 -15.33
C GLU A 54 7.37 14.46 -16.06
N ALA A 55 8.51 14.90 -15.54
CA ALA A 55 9.82 14.57 -16.13
C ALA A 55 10.10 13.06 -16.13
N VAL A 56 9.74 12.34 -15.06
CA VAL A 56 9.93 10.89 -15.01
C VAL A 56 8.94 10.16 -15.92
N PHE A 57 7.70 10.57 -16.00
CA PHE A 57 6.75 10.00 -16.96
C PHE A 57 7.20 10.25 -18.41
N ALA A 58 7.66 11.46 -18.71
CA ALA A 58 8.20 11.79 -20.02
C ALA A 58 9.48 11.00 -20.38
N GLN A 59 10.25 10.57 -19.38
CA GLN A 59 11.42 9.72 -19.58
C GLN A 59 11.05 8.27 -19.89
N TYR A 60 10.06 7.68 -19.18
CA TYR A 60 9.76 6.25 -19.24
C TYR A 60 8.64 5.92 -20.22
N MET A 61 7.52 6.62 -20.19
CA MET A 61 6.30 6.27 -20.92
C MET A 61 6.49 6.20 -22.46
N PRO A 62 7.28 7.05 -23.11
CA PRO A 62 7.51 6.95 -24.57
C PRO A 62 8.22 5.65 -25.00
N ASN A 63 8.86 4.94 -24.07
CA ASN A 63 9.54 3.68 -24.34
C ASN A 63 8.63 2.45 -24.10
N TRP A 64 7.45 2.65 -23.57
CA TRP A 64 6.48 1.57 -23.37
C TRP A 64 5.73 1.28 -24.66
N ALA A 65 5.33 0.04 -24.84
CA ALA A 65 4.59 -0.41 -26.00
C ALA A 65 3.67 -1.57 -25.65
N PRO A 66 2.55 -1.78 -26.36
CA PRO A 66 1.67 -2.90 -26.10
C PRO A 66 2.44 -4.23 -26.07
N PRO A 67 2.13 -5.16 -25.12
CA PRO A 67 0.97 -5.15 -24.21
C PRO A 67 1.19 -4.48 -22.84
N ALA A 68 2.23 -3.63 -22.68
CA ALA A 68 2.51 -2.94 -21.44
C ALA A 68 1.29 -2.18 -20.90
N ARG A 69 0.98 -2.34 -19.63
CA ARG A 69 -0.11 -1.59 -18.98
C ARG A 69 0.03 -1.53 -17.46
N SER A 70 -0.55 -0.47 -16.90
CA SER A 70 -0.79 -0.30 -15.48
C SER A 70 -2.30 -0.33 -15.25
N TYR A 71 -2.80 -1.10 -14.28
CA TYR A 71 -4.24 -1.17 -14.04
C TYR A 71 -4.58 -1.49 -12.59
N ALA A 72 -5.69 -0.92 -12.12
CA ALA A 72 -6.24 -1.28 -10.82
C ALA A 72 -6.94 -2.65 -10.89
N THR A 73 -6.72 -3.47 -9.86
CA THR A 73 -7.48 -4.72 -9.65
C THR A 73 -8.58 -4.54 -8.60
N LYS A 74 -8.43 -3.56 -7.74
CA LYS A 74 -9.43 -3.12 -6.76
C LYS A 74 -9.13 -1.67 -6.33
N ILE A 75 -10.19 -0.89 -6.12
CA ILE A 75 -10.13 0.47 -5.60
C ILE A 75 -11.05 0.55 -4.38
N LEU A 76 -10.51 0.95 -3.23
CA LEU A 76 -11.25 1.19 -2.00
C LEU A 76 -11.21 2.70 -1.72
N ALA A 77 -12.20 3.41 -2.29
CA ALA A 77 -12.24 4.87 -2.25
C ALA A 77 -13.11 5.41 -1.12
N GLY A 78 -12.66 6.49 -0.51
CA GLY A 78 -13.42 7.39 0.35
C GLY A 78 -13.90 8.64 -0.41
N THR A 79 -14.02 9.77 0.29
CA THR A 79 -14.39 11.07 -0.29
C THR A 79 -13.20 11.81 -0.87
N ASP A 80 -12.04 11.69 -0.25
CA ASP A 80 -10.81 12.44 -0.57
C ASP A 80 -9.54 11.60 -0.43
N SER A 81 -9.70 10.29 -0.26
CA SER A 81 -8.58 9.34 -0.29
C SER A 81 -9.00 7.97 -0.79
N ALA A 82 -8.05 7.17 -1.28
CA ALA A 82 -8.28 5.81 -1.74
C ALA A 82 -7.08 4.90 -1.45
N LEU A 83 -7.35 3.62 -1.23
CA LEU A 83 -6.39 2.55 -1.39
C LEU A 83 -6.59 1.87 -2.74
N VAL A 84 -5.52 1.69 -3.49
CA VAL A 84 -5.55 1.05 -4.80
C VAL A 84 -4.70 -0.21 -4.80
N TYR A 85 -5.29 -1.34 -5.14
CA TYR A 85 -4.57 -2.53 -5.56
C TYR A 85 -4.30 -2.43 -7.05
N MET A 86 -3.05 -2.40 -7.47
CA MET A 86 -2.70 -2.26 -8.87
C MET A 86 -1.62 -3.23 -9.31
N VAL A 87 -1.54 -3.41 -10.61
CA VAL A 87 -0.51 -4.21 -11.28
C VAL A 87 0.13 -3.38 -12.38
N ASP A 88 1.45 -3.32 -12.35
CA ASP A 88 2.26 -2.92 -13.48
C ASP A 88 2.79 -4.18 -14.17
N THR A 89 2.51 -4.34 -15.48
CA THR A 89 2.93 -5.53 -16.21
C THR A 89 4.45 -5.54 -16.46
N PRO A 90 5.06 -6.72 -16.71
CA PRO A 90 6.51 -6.83 -16.86
C PRO A 90 7.11 -5.94 -17.93
N GLU A 91 6.35 -5.59 -18.97
CA GLU A 91 6.79 -4.77 -20.07
C GLU A 91 7.07 -3.30 -19.67
N LEU A 92 6.54 -2.85 -18.51
CA LEU A 92 6.79 -1.49 -18.01
C LEU A 92 8.19 -1.38 -17.38
N PHE A 93 8.52 -2.28 -16.48
CA PHE A 93 9.73 -2.19 -15.64
C PHE A 93 10.57 -3.48 -15.63
N GLY A 94 10.31 -4.45 -16.51
CA GLY A 94 11.06 -5.70 -16.59
C GLY A 94 10.61 -6.81 -15.62
N GLY A 95 9.59 -6.56 -14.81
CA GLY A 95 8.97 -7.53 -13.89
C GLY A 95 7.57 -7.11 -13.51
N GLU A 96 6.68 -8.07 -13.22
CA GLU A 96 5.33 -7.77 -12.72
C GLU A 96 5.42 -7.17 -11.31
N LEU A 97 4.87 -5.99 -11.12
CA LEU A 97 4.75 -5.33 -9.81
C LEU A 97 3.32 -5.42 -9.33
N ARG A 98 3.12 -5.96 -8.13
CA ARG A 98 1.84 -5.98 -7.41
C ARG A 98 1.91 -5.00 -6.27
N ILE A 99 1.18 -3.92 -6.41
CA ILE A 99 1.34 -2.72 -5.61
C ILE A 99 0.07 -2.47 -4.81
N LEU A 100 0.21 -2.02 -3.57
CA LEU A 100 -0.82 -1.29 -2.83
C LEU A 100 -0.40 0.18 -2.80
N ALA A 101 -1.27 1.05 -3.29
CA ALA A 101 -1.02 2.49 -3.29
C ALA A 101 -1.95 3.22 -2.34
N ALA A 102 -1.39 4.10 -1.50
CA ALA A 102 -2.14 5.09 -0.74
C ALA A 102 -2.24 6.37 -1.57
N VAL A 103 -3.46 6.87 -1.80
CA VAL A 103 -3.72 8.02 -2.67
C VAL A 103 -4.59 9.03 -1.95
N ASP A 104 -4.15 10.29 -1.92
CA ASP A 104 -4.86 11.42 -1.35
C ASP A 104 -5.24 12.43 -2.44
N PHE A 105 -6.44 13.00 -2.31
CA PHE A 105 -7.03 13.90 -3.29
C PHE A 105 -7.46 15.22 -2.65
N VAL A 106 -7.31 16.31 -3.39
CA VAL A 106 -7.93 17.61 -3.11
C VAL A 106 -8.65 18.06 -4.37
N ASP A 107 -9.91 18.42 -4.25
CA ASP A 107 -10.74 18.86 -5.37
C ASP A 107 -10.72 17.90 -6.58
N GLY A 108 -10.70 16.59 -6.31
CA GLY A 108 -10.68 15.53 -7.32
C GLY A 108 -9.32 15.33 -8.02
N LYS A 109 -8.26 16.02 -7.60
CA LYS A 109 -6.89 15.85 -8.11
C LYS A 109 -6.01 15.16 -7.10
N ILE A 110 -5.11 14.30 -7.59
CA ILE A 110 -4.13 13.58 -6.76
C ILE A 110 -3.12 14.60 -6.22
N VAL A 111 -2.97 14.65 -4.89
CA VAL A 111 -1.97 15.48 -4.22
C VAL A 111 -0.85 14.65 -3.61
N ARG A 112 -1.13 13.40 -3.24
CA ARG A 112 -0.13 12.48 -2.69
C ARG A 112 -0.42 11.07 -3.20
N TRP A 113 0.65 10.35 -3.60
CA TRP A 113 0.61 8.97 -4.04
C TRP A 113 1.81 8.22 -3.48
N ILE A 114 1.61 7.10 -2.77
CA ILE A 114 2.70 6.27 -2.24
C ILE A 114 2.49 4.83 -2.65
N ASP A 115 3.44 4.26 -3.38
CA ASP A 115 3.47 2.87 -3.80
C ASP A 115 4.21 1.99 -2.79
N TYR A 116 3.62 0.84 -2.43
CA TYR A 116 4.20 -0.20 -1.60
C TYR A 116 4.13 -1.55 -2.31
N TRP A 117 5.25 -2.24 -2.42
CA TRP A 117 5.32 -3.56 -3.02
C TRP A 117 6.51 -4.38 -2.48
N ASP A 118 6.49 -5.70 -2.69
CA ASP A 118 7.59 -6.60 -2.29
C ASP A 118 8.54 -6.86 -3.46
N SER A 119 9.77 -6.38 -3.37
CA SER A 119 10.77 -6.53 -4.41
C SER A 119 11.44 -7.90 -4.46
N SER A 120 11.12 -8.82 -3.55
CA SER A 120 11.84 -10.11 -3.42
C SER A 120 11.71 -11.01 -4.64
N ALA A 121 10.66 -10.83 -5.47
CA ALA A 121 10.47 -11.53 -6.74
C ALA A 121 11.04 -10.77 -7.95
N TYR A 122 11.38 -9.51 -7.76
CA TYR A 122 11.91 -8.67 -8.83
C TYR A 122 13.38 -9.00 -9.10
N ASP A 123 13.83 -8.85 -10.35
CA ASP A 123 15.23 -9.11 -10.70
C ASP A 123 16.18 -8.26 -9.86
N THR A 124 17.20 -8.87 -9.29
CA THR A 124 18.13 -8.19 -8.38
C THR A 124 18.98 -7.14 -9.11
N GLY A 125 19.30 -7.35 -10.38
CA GLY A 125 20.05 -6.38 -11.19
C GLY A 125 19.22 -5.13 -11.47
N LEU A 126 17.97 -5.32 -11.88
CA LEU A 126 17.01 -4.22 -12.10
C LEU A 126 16.70 -3.49 -10.79
N TYR A 127 16.47 -4.23 -9.69
CA TYR A 127 16.25 -3.61 -8.38
C TYR A 127 17.40 -2.68 -7.98
N ASN A 128 18.65 -3.16 -8.09
CA ASN A 128 19.83 -2.37 -7.77
C ASN A 128 20.04 -1.19 -8.73
N GLN A 129 19.58 -1.32 -9.98
CA GLN A 129 19.66 -0.25 -10.98
C GLN A 129 18.66 0.89 -10.68
N PHE A 130 17.45 0.54 -10.25
CA PHE A 130 16.37 1.53 -10.04
C PHE A 130 16.35 2.09 -8.61
N ARG A 131 16.82 1.31 -7.64
CA ARG A 131 16.77 1.71 -6.23
C ARG A 131 17.62 2.94 -5.95
N THR A 132 17.05 3.90 -5.23
CA THR A 132 17.78 5.00 -4.62
C THR A 132 18.86 4.45 -3.65
N PRO A 133 20.05 5.06 -3.55
CA PRO A 133 21.03 4.71 -2.51
C PRO A 133 20.41 4.78 -1.11
N VAL A 134 20.74 3.87 -0.21
CA VAL A 134 20.11 3.75 1.13
C VAL A 134 20.20 5.04 1.93
N ASP A 135 21.32 5.73 1.85
CA ASP A 135 21.56 6.98 2.56
C ASP A 135 20.67 8.14 2.05
N ASP A 136 20.10 8.01 0.85
CA ASP A 136 19.23 8.98 0.20
C ASP A 136 17.75 8.58 0.22
N PHE A 137 17.39 7.48 0.93
CA PHE A 137 15.99 7.04 1.03
C PHE A 137 15.15 8.10 1.74
N PRO A 138 13.96 8.44 1.21
CA PRO A 138 13.10 9.40 1.87
C PRO A 138 12.64 8.86 3.22
N SER A 139 12.93 9.60 4.28
CA SER A 139 12.50 9.28 5.65
C SER A 139 11.11 9.83 5.99
N ASP A 140 10.58 10.75 5.15
CA ASP A 140 9.29 11.41 5.30
C ASP A 140 8.47 11.21 4.01
N LEU A 141 7.38 10.43 4.10
CA LEU A 141 6.45 10.20 2.98
C LEU A 141 5.30 11.21 2.96
N LYS A 142 5.48 12.37 3.62
CA LYS A 142 4.62 13.57 3.56
C LYS A 142 3.17 13.37 4.05
N ASP A 143 2.91 12.33 4.83
CA ASP A 143 1.58 12.06 5.38
C ASP A 143 1.06 13.19 6.28
N ALA A 144 1.94 13.87 7.02
CA ALA A 144 1.58 15.04 7.83
C ALA A 144 1.23 16.30 7.00
N GLN A 145 1.48 16.31 5.70
CA GLN A 145 1.22 17.46 4.82
C GLN A 145 -0.14 17.39 4.11
N VAL A 146 -0.83 16.25 4.18
CA VAL A 146 -2.18 16.08 3.65
C VAL A 146 -3.22 16.17 4.77
N LEU A 147 -4.35 16.82 4.47
CA LEU A 147 -5.45 17.00 5.43
C LEU A 147 -6.68 16.15 5.05
N THR A 148 -6.46 15.13 4.24
CA THR A 148 -7.50 14.20 3.80
C THR A 148 -7.94 13.30 4.96
N ALA A 149 -9.18 12.87 4.95
CA ALA A 149 -9.75 12.04 5.99
C ALA A 149 -10.33 10.74 5.42
N ALA A 150 -9.92 9.61 5.98
CA ALA A 150 -10.58 8.34 5.72
C ALA A 150 -11.96 8.27 6.42
N ALA A 151 -12.83 7.38 5.96
CA ALA A 151 -14.14 7.20 6.59
C ALA A 151 -14.00 6.81 8.07
N PRO A 152 -14.86 7.34 8.97
CA PRO A 152 -14.76 7.09 10.42
C PRO A 152 -14.81 5.61 10.80
N GLU A 153 -15.57 4.79 10.07
CA GLU A 153 -15.64 3.35 10.28
C GLU A 153 -14.28 2.67 10.00
N LEU A 154 -13.64 3.08 8.91
CA LEU A 154 -12.30 2.58 8.58
C LEU A 154 -11.25 3.07 9.59
N VAL A 155 -11.28 4.34 9.98
CA VAL A 155 -10.37 4.89 11.00
C VAL A 155 -10.47 4.09 12.29
N LYS A 156 -11.68 3.79 12.74
CA LYS A 156 -11.92 2.98 13.94
C LYS A 156 -11.31 1.57 13.81
N ALA A 157 -11.59 0.88 12.70
CA ALA A 157 -11.10 -0.48 12.47
C ALA A 157 -9.57 -0.53 12.32
N ALA A 158 -9.00 0.39 11.54
CA ALA A 158 -7.56 0.48 11.29
C ALA A 158 -6.79 0.81 12.57
N THR A 159 -7.25 1.80 13.35
CA THR A 159 -6.61 2.17 14.62
C THR A 159 -6.65 1.02 15.62
N ALA A 160 -7.80 0.38 15.81
CA ALA A 160 -7.94 -0.74 16.74
C ALA A 160 -7.04 -1.94 16.33
N LEU A 161 -6.98 -2.26 15.03
CA LEU A 161 -6.12 -3.34 14.54
C LEU A 161 -4.65 -3.00 14.70
N GLN A 162 -4.23 -1.77 14.35
CA GLN A 162 -2.84 -1.35 14.45
C GLN A 162 -2.37 -1.29 15.92
N GLU A 163 -3.19 -0.80 16.84
CA GLU A 163 -2.88 -0.82 18.27
C GLU A 163 -2.70 -2.24 18.80
N ALA A 164 -3.58 -3.18 18.39
CA ALA A 164 -3.46 -4.60 18.73
C ALA A 164 -2.17 -5.22 18.14
N PHE A 165 -1.82 -4.90 16.90
CA PHE A 165 -0.60 -5.35 16.25
C PHE A 165 0.64 -4.80 16.96
N ALA A 166 0.68 -3.50 17.25
CA ALA A 166 1.79 -2.85 17.95
C ALA A 166 2.01 -3.40 19.37
N ALA A 167 0.91 -3.78 20.05
CA ALA A 167 0.95 -4.44 21.35
C ALA A 167 1.29 -5.95 21.27
N ALA A 168 1.37 -6.52 20.06
CA ALA A 168 1.44 -7.98 19.81
C ALA A 168 0.27 -8.76 20.46
N ASP A 169 -0.92 -8.14 20.51
CA ASP A 169 -2.13 -8.72 21.11
C ASP A 169 -3.04 -9.32 20.02
N ALA A 170 -2.83 -10.58 19.71
CA ALA A 170 -3.63 -11.31 18.72
C ALA A 170 -5.12 -11.44 19.12
N SER A 171 -5.43 -11.46 20.42
CA SER A 171 -6.81 -11.54 20.92
C SER A 171 -7.55 -10.21 20.69
N ALA A 172 -6.91 -9.09 20.96
CA ALA A 172 -7.46 -7.77 20.65
C ALA A 172 -7.65 -7.57 19.12
N ALA A 173 -6.68 -8.03 18.32
CA ALA A 173 -6.81 -8.01 16.85
C ALA A 173 -8.03 -8.83 16.38
N ALA A 174 -8.23 -10.04 16.95
CA ALA A 174 -9.35 -10.93 16.59
C ALA A 174 -10.72 -10.31 16.90
N ALA A 175 -10.83 -9.44 17.89
CA ALA A 175 -12.09 -8.78 18.25
C ALA A 175 -12.64 -7.87 17.14
N ALA A 176 -11.78 -7.34 16.27
CA ALA A 176 -12.16 -6.52 15.11
C ALA A 176 -12.47 -7.36 13.85
N MET A 177 -12.26 -8.67 13.85
CA MET A 177 -12.33 -9.53 12.67
C MET A 177 -13.67 -10.23 12.52
N HIS A 178 -14.16 -10.31 11.29
CA HIS A 178 -15.26 -11.21 10.92
C HIS A 178 -14.84 -12.68 11.12
N THR A 179 -15.81 -13.57 11.31
CA THR A 179 -15.54 -15.01 11.51
C THR A 179 -14.76 -15.62 10.35
N ASP A 180 -15.04 -15.21 9.13
CA ASP A 180 -14.44 -15.73 7.90
C ASP A 180 -13.33 -14.80 7.34
N VAL A 181 -12.68 -14.02 8.20
CA VAL A 181 -11.61 -13.12 7.80
C VAL A 181 -10.53 -13.84 7.00
N VAL A 182 -10.00 -13.16 5.99
CA VAL A 182 -8.84 -13.62 5.21
C VAL A 182 -7.67 -12.69 5.48
N LEU A 183 -6.59 -13.22 6.03
CA LEU A 183 -5.33 -12.51 6.17
C LEU A 183 -4.38 -12.92 5.05
N VAL A 184 -3.82 -11.94 4.36
CA VAL A 184 -2.82 -12.11 3.31
C VAL A 184 -1.58 -11.29 3.68
N ASP A 185 -0.41 -11.90 3.68
CA ASP A 185 0.87 -11.21 3.69
C ASP A 185 1.51 -11.39 2.32
N MET A 186 1.54 -10.31 1.52
CA MET A 186 2.05 -10.34 0.14
C MET A 186 3.56 -10.54 0.11
N ALA A 187 4.28 -10.02 1.09
CA ALA A 187 5.74 -10.12 1.19
C ALA A 187 6.20 -11.53 1.61
N LEU A 188 5.46 -12.18 2.48
CA LEU A 188 5.70 -13.59 2.89
C LEU A 188 5.01 -14.59 1.98
N ARG A 189 4.08 -14.14 1.09
CA ARG A 189 3.23 -14.98 0.23
C ARG A 189 2.43 -16.01 1.01
N THR A 190 1.89 -15.57 2.14
CA THR A 190 1.08 -16.40 3.04
C THR A 190 -0.36 -15.95 3.03
N GLN A 191 -1.28 -16.91 3.24
CA GLN A 191 -2.70 -16.65 3.39
C GLN A 191 -3.24 -17.51 4.52
N VAL A 192 -4.02 -16.90 5.43
CA VAL A 192 -4.70 -17.58 6.53
C VAL A 192 -6.18 -17.24 6.46
N ILE A 193 -7.05 -18.23 6.59
CA ILE A 193 -8.50 -18.10 6.45
C ILE A 193 -9.19 -18.47 7.76
N GLY A 194 -10.12 -17.60 8.18
CA GLY A 194 -10.92 -17.76 9.39
C GLY A 194 -10.28 -17.13 10.61
N ARG A 195 -11.13 -16.51 11.46
CA ARG A 195 -10.69 -15.75 12.63
C ARG A 195 -9.86 -16.57 13.61
N THR A 196 -10.25 -17.82 13.86
CA THR A 196 -9.53 -18.70 14.80
C THR A 196 -8.11 -18.98 14.31
N GLU A 197 -7.95 -19.34 13.04
CA GLU A 197 -6.63 -19.65 12.48
C GLU A 197 -5.78 -18.39 12.32
N THR A 198 -6.40 -17.26 11.96
CA THR A 198 -5.71 -15.96 11.92
C THR A 198 -5.22 -15.56 13.30
N THR A 199 -6.01 -15.73 14.35
CA THR A 199 -5.56 -15.46 15.73
C THR A 199 -4.35 -16.30 16.11
N ARG A 200 -4.40 -17.63 15.88
CA ARG A 200 -3.26 -18.52 16.14
C ARG A 200 -2.00 -18.17 15.35
N TYR A 201 -2.16 -17.75 14.11
CA TYR A 201 -1.06 -17.27 13.29
C TYR A 201 -0.46 -15.99 13.89
N LEU A 202 -1.30 -14.99 14.21
CA LEU A 202 -0.87 -13.72 14.80
C LEU A 202 -0.15 -13.91 16.15
N GLU A 203 -0.61 -14.83 17.00
CA GLU A 203 0.08 -15.20 18.25
C GLU A 203 1.54 -15.64 18.03
N ARG A 204 1.81 -16.28 16.89
CA ARG A 204 3.16 -16.76 16.55
C ARG A 204 4.04 -15.69 15.89
N VAL A 205 3.45 -14.68 15.21
CA VAL A 205 4.21 -13.79 14.33
C VAL A 205 4.22 -12.33 14.73
N LEU A 206 3.23 -11.80 15.47
CA LEU A 206 3.12 -10.36 15.76
C LEU A 206 4.36 -9.76 16.45
N GLY A 207 5.10 -10.54 17.21
CA GLY A 207 6.37 -10.11 17.80
C GLY A 207 7.53 -9.99 16.81
N ARG A 208 7.34 -10.34 15.53
CA ARG A 208 8.44 -10.46 14.54
C ARG A 208 8.11 -9.92 13.15
N VAL A 209 6.82 -9.82 12.77
CA VAL A 209 6.43 -9.19 11.49
C VAL A 209 6.60 -7.68 11.59
N PRO A 210 6.99 -7.00 10.51
CA PRO A 210 7.26 -5.55 10.56
C PRO A 210 6.06 -4.69 10.96
N TYR A 211 4.85 -5.09 10.57
CA TYR A 211 3.59 -4.43 10.95
C TYR A 211 3.10 -4.80 12.36
N GLY A 212 3.87 -5.61 13.11
CA GLY A 212 3.54 -6.11 14.44
C GLY A 212 4.08 -5.23 15.56
N HIS A 213 4.78 -5.87 16.52
CA HIS A 213 5.23 -5.23 17.74
C HIS A 213 5.96 -3.89 17.52
N ALA A 214 5.54 -2.88 18.29
CA ALA A 214 6.08 -1.52 18.26
C ALA A 214 5.99 -0.79 16.89
N SER A 215 5.23 -1.32 15.92
CA SER A 215 4.92 -0.56 14.71
C SER A 215 4.06 0.67 15.03
N THR A 216 4.20 1.72 14.24
CA THR A 216 3.46 2.97 14.43
C THR A 216 2.59 3.28 13.22
N LEU A 217 1.34 3.67 13.47
CA LEU A 217 0.43 4.15 12.45
C LEU A 217 0.90 5.52 11.95
N ARG A 218 0.85 5.72 10.63
CA ARG A 218 1.23 6.97 9.98
C ARG A 218 0.02 7.68 9.38
N HIS A 219 -0.68 7.03 8.44
CA HIS A 219 -1.78 7.62 7.70
C HIS A 219 -2.84 6.57 7.35
N ILE A 220 -4.10 6.99 7.19
CA ILE A 220 -5.22 6.11 6.82
C ILE A 220 -5.91 6.68 5.60
N VAL A 221 -6.12 5.85 4.57
CA VAL A 221 -6.76 6.22 3.31
C VAL A 221 -7.91 5.27 2.99
N GLY A 222 -9.00 5.80 2.42
CA GLY A 222 -10.11 4.97 1.95
C GLY A 222 -11.48 5.31 2.51
N GLY A 223 -12.45 4.46 2.18
CA GLY A 223 -13.86 4.64 2.45
C GLY A 223 -14.43 3.71 3.51
N ARG A 224 -15.79 3.72 3.60
CA ARG A 224 -16.52 2.94 4.58
C ARG A 224 -16.38 1.42 4.38
N GLU A 225 -16.29 0.98 3.12
CA GLU A 225 -16.21 -0.45 2.76
C GLU A 225 -14.77 -1.00 2.88
N GLY A 226 -13.79 -0.11 3.11
CA GLY A 226 -12.39 -0.46 3.26
C GLY A 226 -11.43 0.63 2.79
N GLY A 227 -10.16 0.33 2.90
CA GLY A 227 -9.04 1.20 2.58
C GLY A 227 -7.76 0.62 3.13
N GLY A 228 -6.86 1.45 3.63
CA GLY A 228 -5.63 0.98 4.24
C GLY A 228 -5.04 1.95 5.23
N PHE A 229 -4.08 1.45 5.99
CA PHE A 229 -3.26 2.28 6.85
C PHE A 229 -1.78 2.04 6.57
N GLU A 230 -1.06 3.13 6.45
CA GLU A 230 0.40 3.17 6.33
C GLU A 230 1.02 3.08 7.72
N TRP A 231 2.13 2.39 7.82
CA TRP A 231 2.82 2.19 9.09
C TRP A 231 4.35 2.23 8.92
N THR A 232 5.03 2.54 10.00
CA THR A 232 6.48 2.35 10.17
C THR A 232 6.70 1.20 11.13
N ALA A 233 7.58 0.29 10.80
CA ALA A 233 7.95 -0.83 11.66
C ALA A 233 8.66 -0.36 12.95
N GLY A 234 8.73 -1.24 13.92
CA GLY A 234 9.39 -0.96 15.19
C GLY A 234 10.88 -0.67 15.04
N PRO A 235 11.54 -0.18 16.08
CA PRO A 235 12.90 0.40 16.03
C PRO A 235 14.00 -0.56 15.60
N ASP A 236 13.74 -1.88 15.63
CA ASP A 236 14.74 -2.90 15.24
C ASP A 236 14.78 -3.18 13.73
N THR A 237 14.06 -2.40 12.90
CA THR A 237 13.85 -2.67 11.47
C THR A 237 14.32 -1.56 10.53
N ASP A 238 15.26 -0.71 10.96
CA ASP A 238 15.88 0.36 10.17
C ASP A 238 14.89 1.23 9.36
N GLY A 239 13.73 1.54 9.96
CA GLY A 239 12.74 2.44 9.35
C GLY A 239 11.93 1.81 8.21
N LEU A 240 11.86 0.48 8.13
CA LEU A 240 10.99 -0.22 7.17
C LEU A 240 9.55 0.31 7.26
N VAL A 241 8.99 0.66 6.13
CA VAL A 241 7.62 1.12 5.98
C VAL A 241 6.78 0.13 5.18
N GLY A 242 5.46 0.19 5.38
CA GLY A 242 4.54 -0.64 4.64
C GLY A 242 3.11 -0.12 4.76
N ILE A 243 2.21 -0.86 4.14
CA ILE A 243 0.78 -0.59 4.18
C ILE A 243 -0.01 -1.86 4.48
N THR A 244 -1.09 -1.73 5.23
CA THR A 244 -2.06 -2.80 5.48
C THR A 244 -3.42 -2.36 4.98
N ALA A 245 -3.95 -3.07 4.01
CA ALA A 245 -5.29 -2.88 3.47
C ALA A 245 -6.32 -3.64 4.29
N LEU A 246 -7.50 -3.05 4.45
CA LEU A 246 -8.65 -3.61 5.15
C LEU A 246 -9.88 -3.58 4.25
N GLU A 247 -10.65 -4.66 4.23
CA GLU A 247 -12.00 -4.69 3.70
C GLU A 247 -12.97 -4.90 4.87
N LEU A 248 -14.03 -4.13 4.91
CA LEU A 248 -15.01 -4.11 6.00
C LEU A 248 -16.37 -4.61 5.52
N ASP A 249 -17.11 -5.29 6.40
CA ASP A 249 -18.52 -5.58 6.18
C ASP A 249 -19.42 -4.40 6.61
N ALA A 250 -20.74 -4.59 6.49
CA ALA A 250 -21.71 -3.57 6.85
C ALA A 250 -21.73 -3.22 8.35
N ASP A 251 -21.25 -4.13 9.20
CA ASP A 251 -21.17 -3.97 10.65
C ASP A 251 -19.81 -3.36 11.08
N GLY A 252 -18.90 -3.15 10.12
CA GLY A 252 -17.56 -2.60 10.35
C GLY A 252 -16.54 -3.63 10.85
N LEU A 253 -16.84 -4.94 10.73
CA LEU A 253 -15.88 -5.99 11.01
C LEU A 253 -14.95 -6.20 9.81
N ILE A 254 -13.70 -6.52 10.08
CA ILE A 254 -12.69 -6.73 9.06
C ILE A 254 -12.88 -8.11 8.43
N THR A 255 -13.19 -8.14 7.14
CA THR A 255 -13.36 -9.38 6.35
C THR A 255 -12.08 -9.77 5.63
N LYS A 256 -11.18 -8.81 5.38
CA LYS A 256 -9.87 -9.09 4.79
C LYS A 256 -8.81 -8.12 5.28
N ILE A 257 -7.63 -8.66 5.53
CA ILE A 257 -6.41 -7.94 5.87
C ILE A 257 -5.38 -8.30 4.80
N THR A 258 -4.75 -7.30 4.17
CA THR A 258 -3.66 -7.53 3.21
C THR A 258 -2.51 -6.61 3.55
N SER A 259 -1.36 -7.15 3.96
CA SER A 259 -0.17 -6.37 4.27
C SER A 259 0.89 -6.53 3.17
N VAL A 260 1.57 -5.43 2.85
CA VAL A 260 2.72 -5.41 1.94
C VAL A 260 3.82 -4.48 2.45
N TYR A 261 5.04 -4.90 2.24
CA TYR A 261 6.30 -4.22 2.56
C TYR A 261 7.42 -4.87 1.75
N ASP A 262 8.61 -4.26 1.67
CA ASP A 262 9.73 -4.87 0.98
C ASP A 262 10.44 -5.91 1.86
N SER A 263 10.20 -7.19 1.62
CA SER A 263 10.81 -8.29 2.37
C SER A 263 12.31 -8.51 2.11
N ARG A 264 12.93 -7.79 1.15
CA ARG A 264 14.39 -7.76 1.03
C ARG A 264 15.07 -7.10 2.23
N GLN A 265 14.34 -6.24 2.95
CA GLN A 265 14.83 -5.57 4.15
C GLN A 265 14.76 -6.45 5.40
N ILE A 266 14.20 -7.68 5.29
CA ILE A 266 14.17 -8.65 6.38
C ILE A 266 15.30 -9.66 6.18
N ASP A 267 15.96 -10.01 7.28
CA ASP A 267 16.93 -11.10 7.27
C ASP A 267 16.33 -12.40 6.68
N PRO A 268 17.04 -13.08 5.75
CA PRO A 268 16.51 -14.28 5.10
C PRO A 268 16.15 -15.43 6.06
N ALA A 269 16.82 -15.57 7.21
CA ALA A 269 16.46 -16.57 8.20
C ALA A 269 15.17 -16.20 8.94
N GLY A 270 15.02 -14.92 9.29
CA GLY A 270 13.81 -14.35 9.84
C GLY A 270 12.61 -14.52 8.91
N LYS A 271 12.77 -14.19 7.62
CA LYS A 271 11.73 -14.40 6.61
C LYS A 271 11.28 -15.86 6.52
N ARG A 272 12.22 -16.83 6.45
CA ARG A 272 11.87 -18.27 6.44
C ARG A 272 11.09 -18.68 7.68
N SER A 273 11.53 -18.26 8.87
CA SER A 273 10.84 -18.56 10.13
C SER A 273 9.42 -17.99 10.19
N LEU A 274 9.17 -16.81 9.59
CA LEU A 274 7.84 -16.23 9.49
C LEU A 274 6.93 -17.01 8.53
N VAL A 275 7.47 -17.46 7.38
CA VAL A 275 6.74 -18.31 6.44
C VAL A 275 6.40 -19.66 7.07
N GLU A 276 7.34 -20.31 7.76
CA GLU A 276 7.10 -21.57 8.49
C GLU A 276 6.03 -21.42 9.57
N ALA A 277 5.93 -20.27 10.21
CA ALA A 277 4.89 -20.00 11.22
C ALA A 277 3.48 -19.94 10.64
N SER A 278 3.31 -19.77 9.32
CA SER A 278 2.00 -19.81 8.65
C SER A 278 1.49 -21.24 8.42
N ALA A 279 2.33 -22.26 8.57
CA ALA A 279 1.91 -23.65 8.50
C ALA A 279 0.98 -24.00 9.67
N PRO A 280 -0.06 -24.83 9.45
CA PRO A 280 -1.04 -25.21 10.45
C PRO A 280 -0.42 -26.03 11.60
#